data_bdd301612a0003bf6b9446bcb7c783ff
#
_entry.id   bdd301612a0003bf6b9446bcb7c783ff
#
_cell.length_a   1.000
_cell.length_b   1.000
_cell.length_c   1.000
_cell.angle_alpha   90.00
_cell.angle_beta   90.00
_cell.angle_gamma   90.00
#
_symmetry.space_group_name_H-M   'P 1'
#
loop_
_entity.id
_entity.type
_entity.pdbx_description
1 polymer ?
#
loop_
_entity_poly.entity_id
_entity_poly.type
_entity_poly.pdbx_seq_one_letter_code
_entity_poly.pdbx_strand_id
1 'polypeptide(L)'
;MNDKKLERHIAKSEIYELVCMYMRGLDRLDGPLLKSVFHEDAYCDYGFVKTDPDTFSKFCMDALKEHIANHHMIGNSLIEFDDSEDMAFGEIYFNAYHKTIVEGVNTDVIIAGRYLDRYERRNGIWKIAYRSEVNDWSKTEPTNDPYFDDSDCHRGGRQDDPVYKRNKMYRP
;
A
#
# COMPACT_ATOMS: atom_id res chain seq x y z
N MET A 1 29.07 7.00 -15.84
CA MET A 1 28.09 6.01 -15.37
C MET A 1 27.29 5.61 -16.59
N ASN A 2 27.00 4.34 -16.82
CA ASN A 2 26.24 3.93 -18.01
C ASN A 2 24.83 4.52 -17.90
N ASP A 3 24.39 5.32 -18.87
CA ASP A 3 23.11 6.05 -18.86
C ASP A 3 21.93 5.10 -18.59
N LYS A 4 21.95 3.91 -19.21
CA LYS A 4 20.95 2.87 -18.96
C LYS A 4 20.87 2.42 -17.47
N LYS A 5 22.01 2.34 -16.78
CA LYS A 5 22.03 1.97 -15.36
C LYS A 5 21.41 3.09 -14.50
N LEU A 6 21.63 4.33 -14.86
CA LEU A 6 21.03 5.47 -14.17
C LEU A 6 19.52 5.53 -14.40
N GLU A 7 19.07 5.35 -15.64
CA GLU A 7 17.65 5.29 -15.98
C GLU A 7 16.91 4.19 -15.21
N ARG A 8 17.48 2.99 -15.15
CA ARG A 8 16.92 1.89 -14.33
C ARG A 8 16.88 2.22 -12.83
N HIS A 9 17.87 2.93 -12.32
CA HIS A 9 17.87 3.35 -10.91
C HIS A 9 16.76 4.36 -10.63
N ILE A 10 16.56 5.33 -11.51
CA ILE A 10 15.46 6.30 -11.42
C ILE A 10 14.11 5.57 -11.50
N ALA A 11 13.93 4.71 -12.48
CA ALA A 11 12.69 3.94 -12.63
C ALA A 11 12.36 3.07 -11.42
N LYS A 12 13.37 2.42 -10.81
CA LYS A 12 13.18 1.67 -9.55
C LYS A 12 12.70 2.57 -8.41
N SER A 13 13.24 3.78 -8.30
CA SER A 13 12.81 4.76 -7.30
C SER A 13 11.37 5.22 -7.52
N GLU A 14 10.99 5.50 -8.76
CA GLU A 14 9.62 5.87 -9.14
C GLU A 14 8.62 4.75 -8.85
N ILE A 15 8.97 3.50 -9.20
CA ILE A 15 8.15 2.32 -8.90
C ILE A 15 8.02 2.11 -7.39
N TYR A 16 9.11 2.26 -6.62
CA TYR A 16 9.06 2.15 -5.16
C TYR A 16 8.13 3.20 -4.54
N GLU A 17 8.15 4.43 -5.04
CA GLU A 17 7.25 5.48 -4.58
C GLU A 17 5.78 5.16 -4.86
N LEU A 18 5.45 4.56 -6.02
CA LEU A 18 4.09 4.08 -6.30
C LEU A 18 3.61 3.11 -5.22
N VAL A 19 4.46 2.17 -4.79
CA VAL A 19 4.10 1.21 -3.74
C VAL A 19 3.91 1.92 -2.39
N CYS A 20 4.75 2.89 -2.05
CA CYS A 20 4.58 3.71 -0.85
C CYS A 20 3.27 4.52 -0.88
N MET A 21 2.90 5.08 -2.04
CA MET A 21 1.64 5.79 -2.24
C MET A 21 0.44 4.86 -2.08
N TYR A 22 0.55 3.63 -2.61
CA TYR A 22 -0.46 2.59 -2.44
C TYR A 22 -0.72 2.32 -0.94
N MET A 23 0.33 2.08 -0.14
CA MET A 23 0.20 1.83 1.30
C MET A 23 -0.43 3.01 2.03
N ARG A 24 -0.03 4.24 1.70
CA ARG A 24 -0.67 5.44 2.25
C ARG A 24 -2.15 5.51 1.88
N GLY A 25 -2.51 5.19 0.64
CA GLY A 25 -3.88 5.15 0.17
C GLY A 25 -4.75 4.24 1.03
N LEU A 26 -4.26 3.06 1.35
CA LEU A 26 -4.94 2.12 2.25
C LEU A 26 -5.03 2.67 3.68
N ASP A 27 -3.90 3.06 4.27
CA ASP A 27 -3.82 3.45 5.68
C ASP A 27 -4.63 4.71 6.00
N ARG A 28 -4.68 5.67 5.09
CA ARG A 28 -5.36 6.96 5.26
C ARG A 28 -6.76 6.97 4.66
N LEU A 29 -7.25 5.85 4.10
CA LEU A 29 -8.51 5.76 3.36
C LEU A 29 -8.59 6.83 2.25
N ASP A 30 -7.47 7.02 1.55
CA ASP A 30 -7.36 7.95 0.44
C ASP A 30 -7.58 7.20 -0.88
N GLY A 31 -8.85 6.96 -1.22
CA GLY A 31 -9.24 6.22 -2.42
C GLY A 31 -8.71 6.85 -3.71
N PRO A 32 -8.78 8.17 -3.91
CA PRO A 32 -8.14 8.84 -5.04
C PRO A 32 -6.64 8.57 -5.16
N LEU A 33 -5.89 8.63 -4.04
CA LEU A 33 -4.47 8.29 -4.02
C LEU A 33 -4.24 6.82 -4.38
N LEU A 34 -5.01 5.91 -3.77
CA LEU A 34 -4.94 4.47 -4.05
C LEU A 34 -5.17 4.18 -5.54
N LYS A 35 -6.19 4.77 -6.14
CA LYS A 35 -6.48 4.62 -7.56
C LYS A 35 -5.37 5.19 -8.45
N SER A 36 -4.75 6.29 -8.07
CA SER A 36 -3.79 7.03 -8.90
C SER A 36 -2.54 6.24 -9.27
N VAL A 37 -2.18 5.23 -8.47
CA VAL A 37 -0.99 4.39 -8.71
C VAL A 37 -1.19 3.33 -9.78
N PHE A 38 -2.43 3.10 -10.21
CA PHE A 38 -2.77 2.13 -11.25
C PHE A 38 -2.97 2.80 -12.61
N HIS A 39 -2.70 2.05 -13.68
CA HIS A 39 -3.28 2.36 -14.99
C HIS A 39 -4.79 2.11 -14.97
N GLU A 40 -5.55 2.83 -15.77
CA GLU A 40 -7.03 2.72 -15.81
C GLU A 40 -7.50 1.31 -16.20
N ASP A 41 -6.75 0.63 -17.06
CA ASP A 41 -6.99 -0.73 -17.53
C ASP A 41 -6.25 -1.81 -16.72
N ALA A 42 -5.70 -1.45 -15.55
CA ALA A 42 -5.00 -2.41 -14.71
C ALA A 42 -5.95 -3.47 -14.15
N TYR A 43 -5.37 -4.58 -13.74
CA TYR A 43 -6.10 -5.70 -13.14
C TYR A 43 -5.53 -6.05 -11.77
N CYS A 44 -6.41 -6.13 -10.78
CA CYS A 44 -6.09 -6.48 -9.40
C CYS A 44 -6.60 -7.90 -9.11
N ASP A 45 -5.72 -8.83 -8.74
CA ASP A 45 -6.05 -10.21 -8.36
C ASP A 45 -5.57 -10.53 -6.95
N TYR A 46 -6.47 -10.49 -6.00
CA TYR A 46 -6.22 -10.82 -4.59
C TYR A 46 -6.75 -12.22 -4.21
N GLY A 47 -7.03 -13.05 -5.21
CA GLY A 47 -7.63 -14.36 -5.01
C GLY A 47 -9.12 -14.27 -4.69
N PHE A 48 -9.49 -13.63 -3.59
CA PHE A 48 -10.88 -13.44 -3.15
C PHE A 48 -11.59 -12.28 -3.87
N VAL A 49 -10.86 -11.32 -4.44
CA VAL A 49 -11.37 -10.24 -5.27
C VAL A 49 -10.50 -10.09 -6.52
N LYS A 50 -11.15 -10.04 -7.69
CA LYS A 50 -10.50 -9.89 -8.99
C LYS A 50 -11.25 -8.84 -9.77
N THR A 51 -10.62 -7.69 -10.04
CA THR A 51 -11.35 -6.55 -10.59
C THR A 51 -10.42 -5.47 -11.13
N ASP A 52 -11.03 -4.39 -11.68
CA ASP A 52 -10.39 -3.16 -12.08
C ASP A 52 -10.00 -2.28 -10.86
N PRO A 53 -9.15 -1.25 -11.02
CA PRO A 53 -8.69 -0.40 -9.94
C PRO A 53 -9.78 0.43 -9.26
N ASP A 54 -10.83 0.83 -9.97
CA ASP A 54 -11.93 1.62 -9.41
C ASP A 54 -12.74 0.81 -8.42
N THR A 55 -13.16 -0.36 -8.85
CA THR A 55 -13.89 -1.33 -8.02
C THR A 55 -13.03 -1.79 -6.85
N PHE A 56 -11.73 -2.06 -7.09
CA PHE A 56 -10.80 -2.44 -6.05
C PHE A 56 -10.61 -1.33 -5.00
N SER A 57 -10.39 -0.09 -5.43
CA SER A 57 -10.25 1.04 -4.51
C SER A 57 -11.47 1.21 -3.62
N LYS A 58 -12.67 1.13 -4.21
CA LYS A 58 -13.92 1.20 -3.45
C LYS A 58 -14.03 0.06 -2.44
N PHE A 59 -13.72 -1.18 -2.86
CA PHE A 59 -13.71 -2.34 -1.99
C PHE A 59 -12.77 -2.12 -0.78
N CYS A 60 -11.54 -1.66 -1.02
CA CYS A 60 -10.58 -1.37 0.06
C CYS A 60 -11.09 -0.29 1.02
N MET A 61 -11.64 0.81 0.50
CA MET A 61 -12.19 1.88 1.34
C MET A 61 -13.35 1.36 2.21
N ASP A 62 -14.23 0.55 1.65
CA ASP A 62 -15.37 -0.01 2.38
C ASP A 62 -14.94 -1.04 3.44
N ALA A 63 -13.95 -1.86 3.15
CA ALA A 63 -13.42 -2.84 4.10
C ALA A 63 -12.62 -2.18 5.25
N LEU A 64 -11.72 -1.26 4.90
CA LEU A 64 -10.78 -0.70 5.88
C LEU A 64 -11.37 0.41 6.75
N LYS A 65 -12.49 1.02 6.36
CA LYS A 65 -13.14 2.08 7.18
C LYS A 65 -13.67 1.56 8.52
N GLU A 66 -14.02 0.28 8.58
CA GLU A 66 -14.53 -0.36 9.80
C GLU A 66 -13.39 -0.73 10.78
N HIS A 67 -12.13 -0.64 10.35
CA HIS A 67 -11.00 -0.92 11.22
C HIS A 67 -10.69 0.29 12.11
N ILE A 68 -10.27 0.02 13.34
CA ILE A 68 -9.80 1.02 14.31
C ILE A 68 -8.49 1.65 13.83
N ALA A 69 -7.56 0.80 13.32
CA ALA A 69 -6.30 1.24 12.75
C ALA A 69 -5.86 0.32 11.61
N ASN A 70 -5.11 0.88 10.66
CA ASN A 70 -4.43 0.14 9.61
C ASN A 70 -2.98 0.63 9.50
N HIS A 71 -2.05 -0.29 9.33
CA HIS A 71 -0.65 0.03 9.10
C HIS A 71 -0.04 -0.97 8.12
N HIS A 72 0.15 -0.53 6.89
CA HIS A 72 0.81 -1.32 5.88
C HIS A 72 2.26 -0.87 5.74
N MET A 73 3.17 -1.82 5.82
CA MET A 73 4.61 -1.61 5.65
C MET A 73 5.14 -2.50 4.54
N ILE A 74 5.98 -1.93 3.66
CA ILE A 74 6.72 -2.70 2.66
C ILE A 74 8.14 -2.98 3.15
N GLY A 75 8.66 -4.13 2.77
CA GLY A 75 10.00 -4.58 3.09
C GLY A 75 10.86 -4.75 1.84
N ASN A 76 11.28 -5.97 1.58
CA ASN A 76 12.12 -6.29 0.43
C ASN A 76 11.40 -5.93 -0.89
N SER A 77 12.13 -5.29 -1.80
CA SER A 77 11.63 -4.90 -3.11
C SER A 77 12.62 -5.35 -4.17
N LEU A 78 12.22 -6.32 -4.97
CA LEU A 78 12.97 -6.78 -6.14
C LEU A 78 12.22 -6.33 -7.39
N ILE A 79 12.89 -5.57 -8.27
CA ILE A 79 12.31 -5.04 -9.50
C ILE A 79 13.21 -5.41 -10.66
N GLU A 80 12.65 -6.09 -11.65
CA GLU A 80 13.31 -6.60 -12.84
C GLU A 80 12.66 -6.01 -14.08
N PHE A 81 13.48 -5.40 -14.98
CA PHE A 81 13.00 -4.81 -16.23
C PHE A 81 13.05 -5.84 -17.35
N ASP A 82 12.09 -5.77 -18.24
CA ASP A 82 12.13 -6.47 -19.50
C ASP A 82 13.08 -5.79 -20.52
N ASP A 83 13.17 -6.35 -21.72
CA ASP A 83 14.05 -5.82 -22.77
C ASP A 83 13.60 -4.45 -23.31
N SER A 84 12.32 -4.11 -23.19
CA SER A 84 11.77 -2.83 -23.65
C SER A 84 12.16 -1.66 -22.76
N GLU A 85 12.51 -1.91 -21.48
CA GLU A 85 12.73 -0.90 -20.43
C GLU A 85 11.47 -0.07 -20.08
N ASP A 86 10.33 -0.38 -20.69
CA ASP A 86 9.03 0.25 -20.40
C ASP A 86 8.09 -0.68 -19.62
N MET A 87 8.55 -1.89 -19.32
CA MET A 87 7.86 -2.83 -18.46
C MET A 87 8.81 -3.36 -17.37
N ALA A 88 8.28 -3.54 -16.17
CA ALA A 88 9.01 -4.13 -15.06
C ALA A 88 8.11 -5.07 -14.26
N PHE A 89 8.72 -6.08 -13.65
CA PHE A 89 8.08 -7.00 -12.71
C PHE A 89 8.62 -6.74 -11.32
N GLY A 90 7.73 -6.73 -10.33
CA GLY A 90 8.08 -6.50 -8.94
C GLY A 90 7.63 -7.63 -8.05
N GLU A 91 8.50 -8.00 -7.11
CA GLU A 91 8.17 -8.79 -5.93
C GLU A 91 8.39 -7.89 -4.71
N ILE A 92 7.29 -7.50 -4.06
CA ILE A 92 7.29 -6.53 -2.97
C ILE A 92 6.75 -7.20 -1.71
N TYR A 93 7.60 -7.41 -0.73
CA TYR A 93 7.18 -7.96 0.57
C TYR A 93 6.41 -6.91 1.37
N PHE A 94 5.34 -7.34 2.00
CA PHE A 94 4.55 -6.49 2.88
C PHE A 94 4.25 -7.14 4.22
N ASN A 95 3.97 -6.29 5.19
CA ASN A 95 3.35 -6.63 6.47
C ASN A 95 2.20 -5.64 6.69
N ALA A 96 0.99 -6.17 6.77
CA ALA A 96 -0.23 -5.41 7.00
C ALA A 96 -0.75 -5.70 8.41
N TYR A 97 -0.86 -4.65 9.21
CA TYR A 97 -1.50 -4.71 10.53
C TYR A 97 -2.86 -4.04 10.47
N HIS A 98 -3.85 -4.71 11.02
CA HIS A 98 -5.20 -4.19 11.17
C HIS A 98 -5.67 -4.37 12.61
N LYS A 99 -6.11 -3.28 13.24
CA LYS A 99 -6.85 -3.35 14.50
C LYS A 99 -8.33 -3.24 14.19
N THR A 100 -9.09 -4.25 14.53
CA THR A 100 -10.51 -4.35 14.21
C THR A 100 -11.30 -4.91 15.39
N ILE A 101 -12.61 -5.08 15.22
CA ILE A 101 -13.48 -5.70 16.23
C ILE A 101 -14.00 -7.02 15.67
N VAL A 102 -13.70 -8.13 16.35
CA VAL A 102 -14.21 -9.46 16.03
C VAL A 102 -15.05 -9.93 17.21
N GLU A 103 -16.32 -10.22 16.98
CA GLU A 103 -17.26 -10.67 18.04
C GLU A 103 -17.27 -9.76 19.28
N GLY A 104 -17.12 -8.46 19.08
CA GLY A 104 -17.11 -7.45 20.16
C GLY A 104 -15.76 -7.30 20.88
N VAL A 105 -14.72 -8.01 20.44
CA VAL A 105 -13.36 -7.94 21.01
C VAL A 105 -12.43 -7.19 20.08
N ASN A 106 -11.69 -6.20 20.62
CA ASN A 106 -10.59 -5.57 19.88
C ASN A 106 -9.56 -6.64 19.51
N THR A 107 -9.26 -6.73 18.22
CA THR A 107 -8.48 -7.83 17.65
C THR A 107 -7.42 -7.30 16.71
N ASP A 108 -6.21 -7.77 16.87
CA ASP A 108 -5.08 -7.50 15.98
C ASP A 108 -5.04 -8.60 14.92
N VAL A 109 -5.06 -8.18 13.64
CA VAL A 109 -4.89 -9.05 12.48
C VAL A 109 -3.63 -8.62 11.76
N ILE A 110 -2.68 -9.53 11.63
CA ILE A 110 -1.44 -9.32 10.89
C ILE A 110 -1.44 -10.25 9.69
N ILE A 111 -1.18 -9.70 8.52
CA ILE A 111 -1.05 -10.43 7.27
C ILE A 111 0.31 -10.09 6.67
N ALA A 112 1.10 -11.09 6.36
CA ALA A 112 2.38 -10.91 5.70
C ALA A 112 2.45 -11.72 4.42
N GLY A 113 3.00 -11.10 3.39
CA GLY A 113 3.05 -11.71 2.07
C GLY A 113 3.82 -10.87 1.08
N ARG A 114 3.47 -11.03 -0.18
CA ARG A 114 4.13 -10.35 -1.29
C ARG A 114 3.11 -9.89 -2.32
N TYR A 115 3.33 -8.71 -2.87
CA TYR A 115 2.71 -8.31 -4.12
C TYR A 115 3.59 -8.77 -5.28
N LEU A 116 2.95 -9.39 -6.27
CA LEU A 116 3.54 -9.72 -7.55
C LEU A 116 2.95 -8.76 -8.58
N ASP A 117 3.77 -7.81 -8.99
CA ASP A 117 3.34 -6.66 -9.78
C ASP A 117 3.91 -6.71 -11.20
N ARG A 118 3.13 -6.21 -12.16
CA ARG A 118 3.63 -5.71 -13.43
C ARG A 118 3.43 -4.21 -13.48
N TYR A 119 4.52 -3.49 -13.69
CA TYR A 119 4.55 -2.05 -13.91
C TYR A 119 4.77 -1.75 -15.38
N GLU A 120 4.12 -0.73 -15.87
CA GLU A 120 4.29 -0.24 -17.24
C GLU A 120 4.53 1.26 -17.23
N ARG A 121 5.50 1.70 -18.06
CA ARG A 121 5.75 3.12 -18.31
C ARG A 121 5.02 3.53 -19.57
N ARG A 122 3.95 4.30 -19.41
CA ARG A 122 3.14 4.82 -20.52
C ARG A 122 3.23 6.35 -20.51
N ASN A 123 3.61 6.93 -21.65
CA ASN A 123 3.82 8.39 -21.76
C ASN A 123 4.83 8.93 -20.72
N GLY A 124 5.87 8.17 -20.43
CA GLY A 124 6.93 8.52 -19.48
C GLY A 124 6.55 8.35 -17.99
N ILE A 125 5.38 7.81 -17.68
CA ILE A 125 4.89 7.65 -16.30
C ILE A 125 4.75 6.16 -15.97
N TRP A 126 5.42 5.71 -14.91
CA TRP A 126 5.25 4.37 -14.36
C TRP A 126 3.96 4.27 -13.56
N LYS A 127 3.23 3.18 -13.76
CA LYS A 127 2.08 2.78 -12.93
C LYS A 127 1.96 1.26 -12.87
N ILE A 128 1.19 0.78 -11.91
CA ILE A 128 0.83 -0.64 -11.79
C ILE A 128 -0.18 -0.98 -12.90
N ALA A 129 0.15 -1.95 -13.73
CA ALA A 129 -0.73 -2.51 -14.76
C ALA A 129 -1.36 -3.84 -14.34
N TYR A 130 -0.73 -4.54 -13.42
CA TYR A 130 -1.25 -5.76 -12.80
C TYR A 130 -0.70 -5.87 -11.38
N ARG A 131 -1.53 -6.30 -10.43
CA ARG A 131 -1.13 -6.66 -9.08
C ARG A 131 -1.81 -7.95 -8.66
N SER A 132 -1.02 -8.89 -8.15
CA SER A 132 -1.51 -10.04 -7.41
C SER A 132 -0.94 -10.05 -6.00
N GLU A 133 -1.73 -10.51 -5.04
CA GLU A 133 -1.32 -10.70 -3.66
C GLU A 133 -1.14 -12.17 -3.34
N VAL A 134 0.01 -12.50 -2.75
CA VAL A 134 0.32 -13.82 -2.23
C VAL A 134 0.54 -13.69 -0.73
N ASN A 135 -0.30 -14.34 0.07
CA ASN A 135 -0.18 -14.36 1.52
C ASN A 135 0.70 -15.53 1.97
N ASP A 136 1.79 -15.23 2.66
CA ASP A 136 2.72 -16.24 3.17
C ASP A 136 2.30 -16.73 4.55
N TRP A 137 1.81 -15.84 5.42
CA TRP A 137 1.27 -16.18 6.73
C TRP A 137 0.36 -15.06 7.29
N SER A 138 -0.44 -15.41 8.28
CA SER A 138 -1.25 -14.45 9.03
C SER A 138 -1.30 -14.83 10.52
N LYS A 139 -1.64 -13.83 11.35
CA LYS A 139 -1.87 -14.00 12.79
C LYS A 139 -3.08 -13.17 13.19
N THR A 140 -3.93 -13.74 14.03
CA THR A 140 -5.08 -13.05 14.61
C THR A 140 -5.09 -13.32 16.11
N GLU A 141 -5.14 -12.26 16.93
CA GLU A 141 -5.18 -12.38 18.39
C GLU A 141 -5.93 -11.20 19.02
N PRO A 142 -6.52 -11.35 20.20
CA PRO A 142 -7.08 -10.22 20.95
C PRO A 142 -6.01 -9.15 21.16
N THR A 143 -6.38 -7.87 20.96
CA THR A 143 -5.48 -6.75 21.22
C THR A 143 -5.06 -6.70 22.69
N ASN A 144 -3.76 -6.55 22.93
CA ASN A 144 -3.19 -6.30 24.24
C ASN A 144 -2.26 -5.10 24.18
N ASP A 145 -2.85 -3.90 24.19
CA ASP A 145 -2.12 -2.65 24.02
C ASP A 145 -2.60 -1.57 25.02
N PRO A 146 -2.39 -1.83 26.33
CA PRO A 146 -2.82 -0.90 27.38
C PRO A 146 -2.08 0.45 27.32
N TYR A 147 -0.82 0.45 26.87
CA TYR A 147 -0.05 1.70 26.73
C TYR A 147 -0.69 2.66 25.73
N PHE A 148 -1.21 2.12 24.63
CA PHE A 148 -1.78 2.95 23.56
C PHE A 148 -3.13 3.56 23.96
N ASP A 149 -3.92 2.84 24.73
CA ASP A 149 -5.24 3.31 25.16
C ASP A 149 -5.13 4.48 26.17
N ASP A 150 -4.08 4.49 26.99
CA ASP A 150 -3.87 5.48 28.06
C ASP A 150 -2.88 6.61 27.70
N SER A 151 -2.32 6.63 26.48
CA SER A 151 -1.29 7.59 26.11
C SER A 151 -1.83 8.85 25.41
N ASP A 152 -1.22 10.01 25.67
CA ASP A 152 -1.44 11.27 24.96
C ASP A 152 -0.69 11.36 23.61
N CYS A 153 -0.24 10.23 23.08
CA CYS A 153 0.47 10.19 21.81
C CYS A 153 -0.41 10.62 20.63
N HIS A 154 0.18 11.29 19.66
CA HIS A 154 -0.50 11.52 18.40
C HIS A 154 -0.88 10.20 17.73
N ARG A 155 -2.14 10.08 17.37
CA ARG A 155 -2.67 8.89 16.67
C ARG A 155 -2.62 9.07 15.17
N GLY A 156 -2.45 7.97 14.44
CA GLY A 156 -2.69 7.95 13.00
C GLY A 156 -4.14 8.31 12.69
N GLY A 157 -4.32 9.26 11.79
CA GLY A 157 -5.64 9.69 11.32
C GLY A 157 -5.97 9.06 9.97
N ARG A 158 -7.09 9.49 9.43
CA ARG A 158 -7.54 9.21 8.07
C ARG A 158 -7.25 10.44 7.20
N GLN A 159 -8.27 11.10 6.69
CA GLN A 159 -8.13 12.35 5.94
C GLN A 159 -7.74 13.56 6.81
N ASP A 160 -7.89 13.45 8.11
CA ASP A 160 -7.44 14.42 9.10
C ASP A 160 -6.02 14.20 9.59
N ASP A 161 -5.36 13.14 9.13
CA ASP A 161 -4.00 12.77 9.51
C ASP A 161 -3.02 13.94 9.35
N PRO A 162 -2.10 14.15 10.31
CA PRO A 162 -1.09 15.20 10.24
C PRO A 162 -0.28 15.23 8.95
N VAL A 163 -0.11 14.09 8.27
CA VAL A 163 0.63 14.01 7.00
C VAL A 163 0.07 14.94 5.91
N TYR A 164 -1.23 15.26 5.95
CA TYR A 164 -1.87 16.18 5.02
C TYR A 164 -1.73 17.66 5.42
N LYS A 165 -1.19 17.94 6.60
CA LYS A 165 -1.00 19.27 7.17
C LYS A 165 0.48 19.60 7.40
N ARG A 166 1.38 18.95 6.68
CA ARG A 166 2.84 19.00 6.90
C ARG A 166 3.44 20.40 6.96
N ASN A 167 2.92 21.34 6.19
CA ASN A 167 3.34 22.74 6.20
C ASN A 167 3.07 23.47 7.53
N LYS A 168 2.25 22.90 8.40
CA LYS A 168 1.92 23.42 9.74
C LYS A 168 2.67 22.70 10.88
N MET A 169 3.44 21.63 10.55
CA MET A 169 4.06 20.76 11.56
C MET A 169 5.39 21.29 12.12
N TYR A 170 6.00 22.28 11.50
CA TYR A 170 7.40 22.62 11.77
C TYR A 170 7.63 23.75 12.74
N ARG A 171 6.58 24.43 13.23
CA ARG A 171 6.69 25.43 14.30
C ARG A 171 5.37 25.53 15.06
N PRO A 172 5.39 25.52 16.41
CA PRO A 172 4.24 25.86 17.21
C PRO A 172 3.87 27.33 17.03
#